data_e902ee5f5c5551f66fad1d288fadbfaa
#
_entry.id   e902ee5f5c5551f66fad1d288fadbfaa
#
_cell.length_a   1.000
_cell.length_b   1.000
_cell.length_c   1.000
_cell.angle_alpha   90.00
_cell.angle_beta   90.00
_cell.angle_gamma   90.00
#
_symmetry.space_group_name_H-M   'P 1'
#
loop_
_entity.id
_entity.type
_entity.pdbx_description
1 polymer ?
#
loop_
_entity_poly.entity_id
_entity_poly.type
_entity_poly.pdbx_seq_one_letter_code
_entity_poly.pdbx_strand_id
1 'polypeptide(L)'
;MRFFGLLSLLAIAVVIAGCQTAPVTGRKQFVLVPESRAIEVSARAYEQVLAPIQSEGNLNRNPAMKARVDSITARLVAQAIKYRPETESWDWQVAVISDPEALNAWCMAGGKMAIYSGFISRLKLSDDEIAQVMGHEIAHALAKHTAERMSAALGSRAAMQVGAILLGSDRSMNQIALQATAVATTVGVRLPNSRKQEAEADRIGIELAAKAGYDPHAAPRLWAKMLKATGNRDQSDFLSTHPQNEEREEALSALIPQMMPYYEDKGPRPEHRNAGRRNPHPG
;
A
#
# COMPACT_ATOMS: atom_id res chain seq x y z
N MET A 1 -31.47 -16.24 27.61
CA MET A 1 -30.74 -17.27 26.84
C MET A 1 -30.92 -17.16 25.32
N ARG A 2 -32.11 -16.92 24.76
CA ARG A 2 -32.31 -16.81 23.30
C ARG A 2 -31.57 -15.64 22.61
N PHE A 3 -31.44 -14.50 23.29
CA PHE A 3 -30.72 -13.30 22.76
C PHE A 3 -29.19 -13.52 22.61
N PHE A 4 -28.55 -14.22 23.55
CA PHE A 4 -27.13 -14.55 23.47
C PHE A 4 -26.83 -15.55 22.34
N GLY A 5 -27.74 -16.49 22.07
CA GLY A 5 -27.60 -17.42 20.96
C GLY A 5 -27.69 -16.73 19.58
N LEU A 6 -28.55 -15.74 19.43
CA LEU A 6 -28.71 -14.98 18.19
C LEU A 6 -27.48 -14.10 17.91
N LEU A 7 -26.94 -13.44 18.93
CA LEU A 7 -25.73 -12.63 18.84
C LEU A 7 -24.49 -13.49 18.48
N SER A 8 -24.38 -14.68 19.07
CA SER A 8 -23.30 -15.61 18.75
C SER A 8 -23.39 -16.13 17.32
N LEU A 9 -24.58 -16.47 16.83
CA LEU A 9 -24.80 -16.89 15.44
C LEU A 9 -24.49 -15.76 14.45
N LEU A 10 -24.87 -14.53 14.74
CA LEU A 10 -24.56 -13.37 13.92
C LEU A 10 -23.05 -13.11 13.86
N ALA A 11 -22.35 -13.19 15.00
CA ALA A 11 -20.91 -13.02 15.06
C ALA A 11 -20.17 -14.09 14.24
N ILE A 12 -20.60 -15.36 14.33
CA ILE A 12 -20.06 -16.47 13.55
C ILE A 12 -20.30 -16.25 12.05
N ALA A 13 -21.50 -15.81 11.65
CA ALA A 13 -21.83 -15.51 10.26
C ALA A 13 -20.95 -14.39 9.68
N VAL A 14 -20.68 -13.34 10.45
CA VAL A 14 -19.80 -12.23 10.05
C VAL A 14 -18.36 -12.70 9.89
N VAL A 15 -17.86 -13.55 10.78
CA VAL A 15 -16.50 -14.11 10.69
C VAL A 15 -16.36 -15.00 9.46
N ILE A 16 -17.36 -15.86 9.18
CA ILE A 16 -17.34 -16.74 8.00
C ILE A 16 -17.40 -15.91 6.71
N ALA A 17 -18.28 -14.90 6.65
CA ALA A 17 -18.42 -14.04 5.48
C ALA A 17 -17.19 -13.16 5.19
N GLY A 18 -16.44 -12.78 6.25
CA GLY A 18 -15.22 -11.98 6.13
C GLY A 18 -13.96 -12.76 5.78
N CYS A 19 -13.95 -14.09 5.92
CA CYS A 19 -12.80 -14.93 5.59
C CYS A 19 -12.64 -15.06 4.07
N GLN A 20 -11.63 -14.37 3.50
CA GLN A 20 -11.27 -14.42 2.09
C GLN A 20 -9.83 -14.90 1.91
N THR A 21 -9.43 -15.13 0.67
CA THR A 21 -8.04 -15.40 0.29
C THR A 21 -7.46 -14.22 -0.47
N ALA A 22 -6.23 -13.84 -0.14
CA ALA A 22 -5.50 -12.82 -0.88
C ALA A 22 -5.32 -13.29 -2.34
N PRO A 23 -5.61 -12.42 -3.34
CA PRO A 23 -5.69 -12.84 -4.74
C PRO A 23 -4.42 -13.45 -5.30
N VAL A 24 -3.25 -12.98 -4.87
CA VAL A 24 -1.95 -13.39 -5.45
C VAL A 24 -1.33 -14.56 -4.69
N THR A 25 -1.39 -14.54 -3.36
CA THR A 25 -0.67 -15.50 -2.50
C THR A 25 -1.55 -16.60 -1.93
N GLY A 26 -2.87 -16.44 -1.98
CA GLY A 26 -3.81 -17.36 -1.33
C GLY A 26 -3.82 -17.28 0.21
N ARG A 27 -3.11 -16.30 0.81
CA ARG A 27 -3.12 -16.07 2.27
C ARG A 27 -4.55 -15.82 2.76
N LYS A 28 -4.91 -16.40 3.89
CA LYS A 28 -6.19 -16.09 4.55
C LYS A 28 -6.16 -14.67 5.11
N GLN A 29 -7.19 -13.90 4.78
CA GLN A 29 -7.36 -12.52 5.24
C GLN A 29 -8.82 -12.26 5.63
N PHE A 30 -9.01 -11.30 6.53
CA PHE A 30 -10.33 -10.88 6.97
C PHE A 30 -10.74 -9.59 6.26
N VAL A 31 -11.70 -9.69 5.34
CA VAL A 31 -12.14 -8.57 4.50
C VAL A 31 -13.66 -8.47 4.52
N LEU A 32 -14.19 -7.52 5.29
CA LEU A 32 -15.60 -7.14 5.32
C LEU A 32 -15.90 -5.96 4.40
N VAL A 33 -14.93 -5.06 4.24
CA VAL A 33 -15.07 -3.89 3.35
C VAL A 33 -14.79 -4.35 1.93
N PRO A 34 -15.74 -4.26 0.99
CA PRO A 34 -15.53 -4.61 -0.41
C PRO A 34 -14.36 -3.81 -1.01
N GLU A 35 -13.57 -4.43 -1.89
CA GLU A 35 -12.44 -3.76 -2.54
C GLU A 35 -12.89 -2.53 -3.34
N SER A 36 -14.04 -2.58 -4.01
CA SER A 36 -14.61 -1.44 -4.71
C SER A 36 -14.81 -0.22 -3.80
N ARG A 37 -15.25 -0.47 -2.55
CA ARG A 37 -15.40 0.59 -1.56
C ARG A 37 -14.04 1.13 -1.09
N ALA A 38 -13.06 0.24 -0.90
CA ALA A 38 -11.71 0.66 -0.56
C ALA A 38 -11.09 1.53 -1.68
N ILE A 39 -11.31 1.19 -2.95
CA ILE A 39 -10.89 1.97 -4.12
C ILE A 39 -11.55 3.36 -4.14
N GLU A 40 -12.87 3.42 -3.99
CA GLU A 40 -13.62 4.68 -3.98
C GLU A 40 -13.13 5.63 -2.89
N VAL A 41 -12.95 5.11 -1.68
CA VAL A 41 -12.46 5.89 -0.55
C VAL A 41 -11.01 6.32 -0.75
N SER A 42 -10.17 5.44 -1.30
CA SER A 42 -8.77 5.74 -1.62
C SER A 42 -8.63 6.83 -2.66
N ALA A 43 -9.48 6.85 -3.70
CA ALA A 43 -9.46 7.90 -4.71
C ALA A 43 -9.74 9.27 -4.09
N ARG A 44 -10.76 9.39 -3.24
CA ARG A 44 -11.07 10.64 -2.53
C ARG A 44 -9.96 11.05 -1.56
N ALA A 45 -9.39 10.10 -0.83
CA ALA A 45 -8.30 10.36 0.09
C ALA A 45 -7.04 10.84 -0.64
N TYR A 46 -6.75 10.29 -1.81
CA TYR A 46 -5.64 10.70 -2.66
C TYR A 46 -5.76 12.16 -3.08
N GLU A 47 -6.94 12.58 -3.56
CA GLU A 47 -7.20 13.98 -3.92
C GLU A 47 -7.06 14.91 -2.70
N GLN A 48 -7.63 14.53 -1.55
CA GLN A 48 -7.53 15.31 -0.32
C GLN A 48 -6.09 15.47 0.18
N VAL A 49 -5.25 14.46 0.02
CA VAL A 49 -3.83 14.51 0.40
C VAL A 49 -3.04 15.39 -0.57
N LEU A 50 -3.30 15.26 -1.87
CA LEU A 50 -2.51 15.97 -2.88
C LEU A 50 -2.93 17.42 -3.10
N ALA A 51 -4.19 17.80 -2.86
CA ALA A 51 -4.68 19.15 -3.09
C ALA A 51 -3.87 20.25 -2.36
N PRO A 52 -3.59 20.17 -1.05
CA PRO A 52 -2.75 21.15 -0.38
C PRO A 52 -1.31 21.16 -0.91
N ILE A 53 -0.74 20.00 -1.21
CA ILE A 53 0.63 19.86 -1.74
C ILE A 53 0.73 20.52 -3.13
N GLN A 54 -0.31 20.37 -3.95
CA GLN A 54 -0.41 21.00 -5.26
C GLN A 54 -0.54 22.52 -5.12
N SER A 55 -1.37 23.04 -4.21
CA SER A 55 -1.53 24.47 -3.98
C SER A 55 -0.26 25.16 -3.51
N GLU A 56 0.62 24.44 -2.82
CA GLU A 56 1.94 24.87 -2.39
C GLU A 56 3.01 24.76 -3.50
N GLY A 57 2.68 24.22 -4.68
CA GLY A 57 3.63 23.97 -5.76
C GLY A 57 4.63 22.84 -5.50
N ASN A 58 4.32 21.97 -4.55
CA ASN A 58 5.17 20.86 -4.12
C ASN A 58 4.83 19.51 -4.79
N LEU A 59 3.84 19.48 -5.69
CA LEU A 59 3.48 18.29 -6.44
C LEU A 59 4.20 18.24 -7.79
N ASN A 60 4.92 17.15 -8.06
CA ASN A 60 5.63 16.90 -9.34
C ASN A 60 6.58 18.05 -9.78
N ARG A 61 7.15 18.75 -8.82
CA ARG A 61 7.96 19.95 -9.04
C ARG A 61 9.22 19.71 -9.89
N ASN A 62 9.79 18.51 -9.84
CA ASN A 62 10.94 18.11 -10.63
C ASN A 62 10.50 17.20 -11.79
N PRO A 63 10.42 17.72 -13.05
CA PRO A 63 9.94 16.94 -14.20
C PRO A 63 10.82 15.73 -14.51
N ALA A 64 12.14 15.83 -14.33
CA ALA A 64 13.06 14.73 -14.59
C ALA A 64 12.85 13.57 -13.58
N MET A 65 12.71 13.89 -12.30
CA MET A 65 12.41 12.90 -11.27
C MET A 65 11.03 12.26 -11.51
N LYS A 66 10.03 13.08 -11.87
CA LYS A 66 8.68 12.58 -12.21
C LYS A 66 8.73 11.61 -13.39
N ALA A 67 9.37 11.98 -14.50
CA ALA A 67 9.51 11.11 -15.68
C ALA A 67 10.22 9.79 -15.34
N ARG A 68 11.26 9.85 -14.49
CA ARG A 68 11.96 8.66 -14.00
C ARG A 68 11.05 7.73 -13.22
N VAL A 69 10.28 8.26 -12.26
CA VAL A 69 9.33 7.49 -11.46
C VAL A 69 8.20 6.94 -12.32
N ASP A 70 7.70 7.73 -13.29
CA ASP A 70 6.65 7.28 -14.22
C ASP A 70 7.08 6.09 -15.06
N SER A 71 8.29 6.12 -15.64
CA SER A 71 8.79 5.02 -16.46
C SER A 71 8.95 3.74 -15.63
N ILE A 72 9.50 3.86 -14.41
CA ILE A 72 9.65 2.71 -13.51
C ILE A 72 8.28 2.13 -13.15
N THR A 73 7.33 2.99 -12.75
CA THR A 73 5.98 2.57 -12.33
C THR A 73 5.20 1.97 -13.48
N ALA A 74 5.35 2.51 -14.70
CA ALA A 74 4.67 1.99 -15.89
C ALA A 74 5.01 0.52 -16.17
N ARG A 75 6.29 0.13 -15.98
CA ARG A 75 6.73 -1.27 -16.12
C ARG A 75 6.18 -2.15 -14.99
N LEU A 76 6.20 -1.66 -13.75
CA LEU A 76 5.66 -2.39 -12.60
C LEU A 76 4.15 -2.63 -12.76
N VAL A 77 3.39 -1.60 -13.16
CA VAL A 77 1.94 -1.70 -13.40
C VAL A 77 1.62 -2.69 -14.50
N ALA A 78 2.41 -2.73 -15.58
CA ALA A 78 2.23 -3.73 -16.64
C ALA A 78 2.39 -5.17 -16.12
N GLN A 79 3.26 -5.41 -15.14
CA GLN A 79 3.35 -6.72 -14.49
C GLN A 79 2.22 -6.93 -13.47
N ALA A 80 1.81 -5.89 -12.72
CA ALA A 80 0.69 -5.95 -11.79
C ALA A 80 -0.61 -6.40 -12.49
N ILE A 81 -0.89 -5.89 -13.68
CA ILE A 81 -2.04 -6.27 -14.50
C ILE A 81 -1.95 -7.75 -14.91
N LYS A 82 -0.76 -8.30 -15.20
CA LYS A 82 -0.61 -9.74 -15.49
C LYS A 82 -0.92 -10.61 -14.26
N TYR A 83 -0.65 -10.11 -13.04
CA TYR A 83 -1.01 -10.81 -11.81
C TYR A 83 -2.51 -10.77 -11.52
N ARG A 84 -3.12 -9.61 -11.78
CA ARG A 84 -4.53 -9.35 -11.54
C ARG A 84 -5.12 -8.57 -12.72
N PRO A 85 -5.61 -9.26 -13.77
CA PRO A 85 -6.10 -8.62 -14.99
C PRO A 85 -7.21 -7.58 -14.76
N GLU A 86 -8.05 -7.76 -13.75
CA GLU A 86 -9.09 -6.79 -13.39
C GLU A 86 -8.54 -5.42 -12.99
N THR A 87 -7.27 -5.35 -12.59
CA THR A 87 -6.61 -4.09 -12.22
C THR A 87 -6.22 -3.22 -13.42
N GLU A 88 -6.39 -3.72 -14.65
CA GLU A 88 -6.26 -2.91 -15.87
C GLU A 88 -7.25 -1.73 -15.87
N SER A 89 -8.42 -1.94 -15.27
CA SER A 89 -9.46 -0.92 -15.12
C SER A 89 -9.16 0.13 -14.03
N TRP A 90 -8.11 -0.06 -13.22
CA TRP A 90 -7.74 0.89 -12.19
C TRP A 90 -7.17 2.17 -12.79
N ASP A 91 -7.47 3.30 -12.16
CA ASP A 91 -6.87 4.58 -12.53
C ASP A 91 -5.49 4.73 -11.88
N TRP A 92 -4.51 4.00 -12.43
CA TRP A 92 -3.14 3.98 -11.98
C TRP A 92 -2.50 5.37 -12.08
N GLN A 93 -2.07 5.92 -10.96
CA GLN A 93 -1.42 7.22 -10.88
C GLN A 93 -0.27 7.19 -9.89
N VAL A 94 0.83 7.87 -10.19
CA VAL A 94 1.92 8.09 -9.26
C VAL A 94 2.23 9.58 -9.19
N ALA A 95 2.37 10.10 -7.97
CA ALA A 95 2.80 11.47 -7.69
C ALA A 95 4.22 11.48 -7.10
N VAL A 96 4.99 12.51 -7.40
CA VAL A 96 6.23 12.82 -6.69
C VAL A 96 5.97 14.03 -5.79
N ILE A 97 6.04 13.83 -4.49
CA ILE A 97 5.85 14.90 -3.49
C ILE A 97 7.21 15.50 -3.18
N SER A 98 7.35 16.81 -3.42
CA SER A 98 8.59 17.55 -3.18
C SER A 98 8.74 17.88 -1.69
N ASP A 99 9.24 16.93 -0.94
CA ASP A 99 9.65 17.07 0.45
C ASP A 99 11.01 16.39 0.60
N PRO A 100 12.11 17.16 0.76
CA PRO A 100 13.46 16.62 0.83
C PRO A 100 13.76 15.86 2.13
N GLU A 101 12.96 16.07 3.18
CA GLU A 101 13.19 15.44 4.48
C GLU A 101 12.41 14.15 4.65
N ALA A 102 11.28 14.00 3.97
CA ALA A 102 10.42 12.84 4.11
C ALA A 102 10.99 11.60 3.41
N LEU A 103 11.11 10.51 4.16
CA LEU A 103 11.46 9.19 3.65
C LEU A 103 10.19 8.34 3.60
N ASN A 104 9.37 8.52 2.55
CA ASN A 104 8.10 7.83 2.44
C ASN A 104 7.70 7.54 0.99
N ALA A 105 6.92 6.47 0.82
CA ALA A 105 6.16 6.13 -0.38
C ALA A 105 4.90 5.38 0.05
N TRP A 106 3.87 5.36 -0.78
CA TRP A 106 2.64 4.62 -0.48
C TRP A 106 1.82 4.33 -1.74
N CYS A 107 1.02 3.27 -1.69
CA CYS A 107 0.01 2.94 -2.68
C CYS A 107 -1.31 2.61 -2.00
N MET A 108 -2.35 3.38 -2.33
CA MET A 108 -3.72 3.11 -1.89
C MET A 108 -4.42 2.15 -2.85
N ALA A 109 -5.55 1.60 -2.43
CA ALA A 109 -6.39 0.77 -3.29
C ALA A 109 -6.76 1.50 -4.59
N GLY A 110 -6.80 0.76 -5.71
CA GLY A 110 -7.08 1.34 -7.03
C GLY A 110 -5.86 2.00 -7.69
N GLY A 111 -4.64 1.76 -7.18
CA GLY A 111 -3.39 2.16 -7.84
C GLY A 111 -3.04 3.65 -7.68
N LYS A 112 -3.47 4.28 -6.59
CA LYS A 112 -3.15 5.67 -6.25
C LYS A 112 -1.85 5.74 -5.45
N MET A 113 -0.76 6.21 -6.06
CA MET A 113 0.60 6.11 -5.54
C MET A 113 1.25 7.48 -5.33
N ALA A 114 2.14 7.56 -4.37
CA ALA A 114 3.09 8.66 -4.25
C ALA A 114 4.43 8.18 -3.71
N ILE A 115 5.48 8.93 -4.05
CA ILE A 115 6.82 8.81 -3.48
C ILE A 115 7.36 10.20 -3.17
N TYR A 116 8.05 10.34 -2.06
CA TYR A 116 8.63 11.61 -1.63
C TYR A 116 10.02 11.81 -2.22
N SER A 117 10.35 13.04 -2.62
CA SER A 117 11.64 13.38 -3.21
C SER A 117 12.82 13.08 -2.28
N GLY A 118 12.63 13.25 -0.98
CA GLY A 118 13.63 12.92 0.05
C GLY A 118 13.98 11.43 0.04
N PHE A 119 13.01 10.55 -0.16
CA PHE A 119 13.27 9.11 -0.23
C PHE A 119 14.26 8.78 -1.35
N ILE A 120 14.04 9.36 -2.54
CA ILE A 120 14.90 9.16 -3.69
C ILE A 120 16.28 9.82 -3.50
N SER A 121 16.29 11.09 -3.09
CA SER A 121 17.49 11.93 -3.11
C SER A 121 18.43 11.67 -1.92
N ARG A 122 17.89 11.57 -0.68
CA ARG A 122 18.73 11.33 0.52
C ARG A 122 19.31 9.93 0.54
N LEU A 123 18.55 8.92 0.12
CA LEU A 123 19.05 7.54 0.03
C LEU A 123 19.81 7.28 -1.28
N LYS A 124 19.86 8.25 -2.19
CA LYS A 124 20.49 8.12 -3.51
C LYS A 124 20.05 6.84 -4.20
N LEU A 125 18.71 6.67 -4.31
CA LEU A 125 18.12 5.45 -4.86
C LEU A 125 18.43 5.30 -6.35
N SER A 126 18.87 4.11 -6.74
CA SER A 126 18.93 3.69 -8.15
C SER A 126 17.53 3.41 -8.68
N ASP A 127 17.39 3.19 -10.01
CA ASP A 127 16.11 2.81 -10.63
C ASP A 127 15.62 1.47 -10.08
N ASP A 128 16.54 0.52 -9.87
CA ASP A 128 16.21 -0.78 -9.28
C ASP A 128 15.66 -0.63 -7.85
N GLU A 129 16.27 0.23 -7.03
CA GLU A 129 15.82 0.47 -5.66
C GLU A 129 14.47 1.20 -5.63
N ILE A 130 14.23 2.17 -6.52
CA ILE A 130 12.90 2.80 -6.67
C ILE A 130 11.87 1.75 -7.10
N ALA A 131 12.24 0.84 -8.01
CA ALA A 131 11.35 -0.22 -8.45
C ALA A 131 11.01 -1.19 -7.30
N GLN A 132 11.94 -1.49 -6.38
CA GLN A 132 11.67 -2.31 -5.20
C GLN A 132 10.68 -1.62 -4.25
N VAL A 133 10.85 -0.32 -3.97
CA VAL A 133 9.89 0.47 -3.17
C VAL A 133 8.51 0.43 -3.82
N MET A 134 8.42 0.87 -5.08
CA MET A 134 7.13 1.00 -5.76
C MET A 134 6.48 -0.37 -6.02
N GLY A 135 7.27 -1.41 -6.26
CA GLY A 135 6.79 -2.79 -6.38
C GLY A 135 6.17 -3.29 -5.07
N HIS A 136 6.82 -3.00 -3.94
CA HIS A 136 6.30 -3.30 -2.60
C HIS A 136 4.97 -2.56 -2.34
N GLU A 137 4.89 -1.27 -2.69
CA GLU A 137 3.67 -0.48 -2.53
C GLU A 137 2.53 -1.00 -3.42
N ILE A 138 2.82 -1.31 -4.68
CA ILE A 138 1.85 -1.92 -5.60
C ILE A 138 1.36 -3.27 -5.07
N ALA A 139 2.25 -4.07 -4.47
CA ALA A 139 1.90 -5.35 -3.87
C ALA A 139 0.85 -5.23 -2.75
N HIS A 140 0.93 -4.17 -1.93
CA HIS A 140 -0.09 -3.88 -0.93
C HIS A 140 -1.48 -3.67 -1.55
N ALA A 141 -1.55 -2.98 -2.68
CA ALA A 141 -2.81 -2.78 -3.40
C ALA A 141 -3.32 -4.08 -4.02
N LEU A 142 -2.45 -4.87 -4.67
CA LEU A 142 -2.79 -6.16 -5.27
C LEU A 142 -3.30 -7.18 -4.25
N ALA A 143 -2.69 -7.23 -3.06
CA ALA A 143 -3.07 -8.12 -1.98
C ALA A 143 -4.27 -7.61 -1.14
N LYS A 144 -4.89 -6.49 -1.52
CA LYS A 144 -6.05 -5.87 -0.84
C LYS A 144 -5.79 -5.45 0.61
N HIS A 145 -4.53 -5.13 0.96
CA HIS A 145 -4.18 -4.79 2.35
C HIS A 145 -4.95 -3.58 2.88
N THR A 146 -5.27 -2.60 2.03
CA THR A 146 -6.11 -1.45 2.43
C THR A 146 -7.51 -1.90 2.86
N ALA A 147 -8.17 -2.78 2.09
CA ALA A 147 -9.49 -3.31 2.44
C ALA A 147 -9.44 -4.17 3.73
N GLU A 148 -8.37 -4.95 3.89
CA GLU A 148 -8.14 -5.76 5.10
C GLU A 148 -7.96 -4.85 6.35
N ARG A 149 -7.13 -3.79 6.27
CA ARG A 149 -6.95 -2.83 7.37
C ARG A 149 -8.25 -2.06 7.70
N MET A 150 -8.99 -1.64 6.67
CA MET A 150 -10.30 -0.99 6.88
C MET A 150 -11.28 -1.92 7.58
N SER A 151 -11.28 -3.20 7.21
CA SER A 151 -12.14 -4.22 7.83
C SER A 151 -11.76 -4.48 9.29
N ALA A 152 -10.46 -4.56 9.59
CA ALA A 152 -9.95 -4.71 10.95
C ALA A 152 -10.30 -3.49 11.83
N ALA A 153 -10.15 -2.28 11.29
CA ALA A 153 -10.51 -1.05 11.99
C ALA A 153 -12.02 -0.97 12.28
N LEU A 154 -12.85 -1.39 11.31
CA LEU A 154 -14.30 -1.45 11.48
C LEU A 154 -14.69 -2.48 12.55
N GLY A 155 -14.11 -3.69 12.50
CA GLY A 155 -14.33 -4.75 13.47
C GLY A 155 -13.93 -4.35 14.89
N SER A 156 -12.77 -3.72 15.06
CA SER A 156 -12.30 -3.22 16.37
C SER A 156 -13.25 -2.16 16.95
N ARG A 157 -13.77 -1.25 16.13
CA ARG A 157 -14.73 -0.24 16.55
C ARG A 157 -16.07 -0.84 16.95
N ALA A 158 -16.60 -1.76 16.16
CA ALA A 158 -17.82 -2.47 16.50
C ALA A 158 -17.68 -3.21 17.86
N ALA A 159 -16.56 -3.88 18.08
CA ALA A 159 -16.28 -4.57 19.33
C ALA A 159 -16.20 -3.59 20.52
N MET A 160 -15.52 -2.44 20.38
CA MET A 160 -15.46 -1.41 21.41
C MET A 160 -16.84 -0.83 21.72
N GLN A 161 -17.68 -0.65 20.71
CA GLN A 161 -19.03 -0.11 20.88
C GLN A 161 -19.96 -1.09 21.60
N VAL A 162 -19.94 -2.38 21.22
CA VAL A 162 -20.67 -3.41 21.95
C VAL A 162 -20.21 -3.49 23.40
N GLY A 163 -18.92 -3.41 23.66
CA GLY A 163 -18.34 -3.33 25.00
C GLY A 163 -18.85 -2.10 25.80
N ALA A 164 -18.89 -0.93 25.16
CA ALA A 164 -19.39 0.29 25.78
C ALA A 164 -20.89 0.22 26.12
N ILE A 165 -21.71 -0.37 25.25
CA ILE A 165 -23.14 -0.59 25.49
C ILE A 165 -23.33 -1.57 26.67
N LEU A 166 -22.58 -2.67 26.71
CA LEU A 166 -22.64 -3.65 27.80
C LEU A 166 -22.20 -3.08 29.14
N LEU A 167 -21.32 -2.05 29.13
CA LEU A 167 -20.85 -1.32 30.31
C LEU A 167 -21.71 -0.09 30.66
N GLY A 168 -22.84 0.13 29.96
CA GLY A 168 -23.82 1.19 30.26
C GLY A 168 -23.39 2.60 29.87
N SER A 169 -22.48 2.78 28.88
CA SER A 169 -22.10 4.11 28.42
C SER A 169 -23.00 4.59 27.26
N ASP A 170 -23.78 5.66 27.51
CA ASP A 170 -24.61 6.34 26.51
C ASP A 170 -23.75 7.21 25.56
N ARG A 171 -23.26 6.64 24.48
CA ARG A 171 -22.70 7.43 23.37
C ARG A 171 -23.48 7.19 22.09
N SER A 172 -24.05 8.29 21.56
CA SER A 172 -24.99 8.23 20.45
C SER A 172 -24.40 7.70 19.13
N MET A 173 -25.19 6.92 18.39
CA MET A 173 -24.88 6.32 17.08
C MET A 173 -24.44 7.34 16.01
N ASN A 174 -24.80 8.62 16.13
CA ASN A 174 -24.47 9.65 15.15
C ASN A 174 -22.99 10.05 15.10
N GLN A 175 -22.22 9.84 16.18
CA GLN A 175 -20.78 10.08 16.17
C GLN A 175 -19.99 9.02 15.37
N ILE A 176 -20.59 7.86 15.11
CA ILE A 176 -19.94 6.72 14.45
C ILE A 176 -19.86 6.93 12.95
N ALA A 177 -20.89 7.48 12.34
CA ALA A 177 -20.94 7.73 10.90
C ALA A 177 -19.93 8.83 10.47
N LEU A 178 -19.79 9.89 11.28
CA LEU A 178 -18.82 10.98 11.04
C LEU A 178 -17.37 10.50 11.19
N GLN A 179 -17.10 9.56 12.11
CA GLN A 179 -15.77 9.00 12.32
C GLN A 179 -15.36 8.00 11.23
N ALA A 180 -16.30 7.35 10.55
CA ALA A 180 -15.99 6.37 9.48
C ALA A 180 -15.25 7.02 8.30
N THR A 181 -15.57 8.27 7.94
CA THR A 181 -14.90 8.99 6.84
C THR A 181 -13.49 9.41 7.22
N ALA A 182 -13.27 9.89 8.46
CA ALA A 182 -11.93 10.22 8.97
C ALA A 182 -11.03 8.99 9.10
N VAL A 183 -11.60 7.81 9.36
CA VAL A 183 -10.88 6.53 9.41
C VAL A 183 -10.31 6.15 8.06
N ALA A 184 -11.04 6.36 7.00
CA ALA A 184 -10.60 5.94 5.68
C ALA A 184 -9.31 6.65 5.23
N THR A 185 -9.20 7.95 5.50
CA THR A 185 -7.98 8.74 5.23
C THR A 185 -6.82 8.29 6.13
N THR A 186 -7.10 7.98 7.40
CA THR A 186 -6.08 7.52 8.36
C THR A 186 -5.62 6.09 8.05
N VAL A 187 -6.54 5.20 7.67
CA VAL A 187 -6.23 3.77 7.36
C VAL A 187 -5.37 3.64 6.11
N GLY A 188 -5.62 4.48 5.08
CA GLY A 188 -4.88 4.40 3.83
C GLY A 188 -3.41 4.84 3.94
N VAL A 189 -3.11 5.80 4.83
CA VAL A 189 -1.80 6.47 4.88
C VAL A 189 -1.08 6.30 6.22
N ARG A 190 -1.77 6.05 7.33
CA ARG A 190 -1.18 6.15 8.67
C ARG A 190 -1.25 4.89 9.55
N LEU A 191 -2.09 3.90 9.22
CA LEU A 191 -2.12 2.67 10.01
C LEU A 191 -1.04 1.70 9.55
N PRO A 192 -0.23 1.17 10.49
CA PRO A 192 0.82 0.23 10.16
C PRO A 192 0.25 -1.08 9.60
N ASN A 193 0.98 -1.66 8.67
CA ASN A 193 0.71 -2.99 8.17
C ASN A 193 1.10 -4.05 9.22
N SER A 194 0.49 -5.21 9.15
CA SER A 194 0.94 -6.35 9.95
C SER A 194 2.21 -6.95 9.35
N ARG A 195 3.04 -7.63 10.16
CA ARG A 195 4.23 -8.34 9.68
C ARG A 195 3.92 -9.34 8.55
N LYS A 196 2.72 -9.95 8.59
CA LYS A 196 2.28 -10.88 7.52
C LYS A 196 1.99 -10.14 6.22
N GLN A 197 1.40 -8.95 6.28
CA GLN A 197 1.16 -8.09 5.11
C GLN A 197 2.48 -7.59 4.52
N GLU A 198 3.46 -7.23 5.37
CA GLU A 198 4.79 -6.82 4.91
C GLU A 198 5.52 -7.95 4.18
N ALA A 199 5.57 -9.15 4.77
CA ALA A 199 6.20 -10.30 4.13
C ALA A 199 5.51 -10.70 2.80
N GLU A 200 4.19 -10.55 2.73
CA GLU A 200 3.43 -10.76 1.49
C GLU A 200 3.76 -9.70 0.44
N ALA A 201 3.83 -8.43 0.84
CA ALA A 201 4.18 -7.33 -0.05
C ALA A 201 5.64 -7.41 -0.55
N ASP A 202 6.56 -7.82 0.31
CA ASP A 202 7.96 -8.07 -0.07
C ASP A 202 8.07 -9.16 -1.13
N ARG A 203 7.41 -10.30 -0.90
CA ARG A 203 7.42 -11.40 -1.85
C ARG A 203 6.85 -11.02 -3.22
N ILE A 204 5.70 -10.35 -3.25
CA ILE A 204 5.06 -9.91 -4.49
C ILE A 204 5.88 -8.81 -5.14
N GLY A 205 6.36 -7.84 -4.35
CA GLY A 205 7.05 -6.65 -4.83
C GLY A 205 8.38 -6.97 -5.51
N ILE A 206 9.22 -7.83 -4.91
CA ILE A 206 10.48 -8.24 -5.51
C ILE A 206 10.27 -9.02 -6.81
N GLU A 207 9.22 -9.84 -6.89
CA GLU A 207 8.87 -10.57 -8.11
C GLU A 207 8.37 -9.63 -9.21
N LEU A 208 7.50 -8.66 -8.88
CA LEU A 208 7.06 -7.62 -9.82
C LEU A 208 8.25 -6.84 -10.39
N ALA A 209 9.17 -6.40 -9.53
CA ALA A 209 10.35 -5.66 -9.94
C ALA A 209 11.25 -6.49 -10.85
N ALA A 210 11.54 -7.75 -10.51
CA ALA A 210 12.33 -8.64 -11.33
C ALA A 210 11.69 -8.89 -12.72
N LYS A 211 10.39 -9.14 -12.79
CA LYS A 211 9.63 -9.29 -14.04
C LYS A 211 9.57 -8.00 -14.87
N ALA A 212 9.62 -6.85 -14.20
CA ALA A 212 9.72 -5.55 -14.86
C ALA A 212 11.15 -5.23 -15.36
N GLY A 213 12.14 -6.08 -15.06
CA GLY A 213 13.53 -5.97 -15.50
C GLY A 213 14.44 -5.22 -14.54
N TYR A 214 14.07 -5.12 -13.27
CA TYR A 214 14.88 -4.49 -12.22
C TYR A 214 15.58 -5.54 -11.36
N ASP A 215 16.84 -5.24 -10.97
CA ASP A 215 17.71 -6.14 -10.20
C ASP A 215 17.11 -6.50 -8.83
N PRO A 216 16.80 -7.78 -8.55
CA PRO A 216 16.27 -8.19 -7.25
C PRO A 216 17.24 -7.98 -6.08
N HIS A 217 18.57 -7.92 -6.33
CA HIS A 217 19.55 -7.58 -5.30
C HIS A 217 19.37 -6.15 -4.75
N ALA A 218 18.62 -5.30 -5.44
CA ALA A 218 18.32 -3.96 -4.96
C ALA A 218 17.39 -3.98 -3.73
N ALA A 219 16.58 -5.02 -3.53
CA ALA A 219 15.66 -5.11 -2.41
C ALA A 219 16.38 -5.12 -1.05
N PRO A 220 17.29 -6.06 -0.74
CA PRO A 220 18.01 -6.03 0.54
C PRO A 220 18.91 -4.77 0.66
N ARG A 221 19.54 -4.29 -0.44
CA ARG A 221 20.33 -3.05 -0.43
C ARG A 221 19.52 -1.83 -0.01
N LEU A 222 18.28 -1.72 -0.50
CA LEU A 222 17.35 -0.65 -0.12
C LEU A 222 17.10 -0.67 1.39
N TRP A 223 16.79 -1.84 1.96
CA TRP A 223 16.55 -1.97 3.40
C TRP A 223 17.76 -1.58 4.22
N ALA A 224 18.95 -2.03 3.85
CA ALA A 224 20.21 -1.62 4.49
C ALA A 224 20.41 -0.09 4.45
N LYS A 225 20.11 0.57 3.32
CA LYS A 225 20.18 2.04 3.21
C LYS A 225 19.17 2.73 4.14
N MET A 226 17.95 2.22 4.21
CA MET A 226 16.91 2.78 5.08
C MET A 226 17.28 2.66 6.54
N LEU A 227 17.71 1.49 7.00
CA LEU A 227 18.19 1.25 8.37
C LEU A 227 19.33 2.20 8.75
N LYS A 228 20.31 2.35 7.86
CA LYS A 228 21.43 3.27 8.08
C LYS A 228 20.98 4.73 8.18
N ALA A 229 20.02 5.15 7.34
CA ALA A 229 19.56 6.53 7.31
C ALA A 229 18.70 6.89 8.54
N THR A 230 17.99 5.94 9.11
CA THR A 230 17.10 6.14 10.27
C THR A 230 17.76 5.81 11.60
N GLY A 231 18.99 5.29 11.60
CA GLY A 231 19.73 4.92 12.81
C GLY A 231 19.05 3.83 13.63
N ASN A 232 18.42 2.86 13.00
CA ASN A 232 17.59 1.80 13.63
C ASN A 232 16.42 2.34 14.49
N ARG A 233 16.00 3.57 14.27
CA ARG A 233 14.83 4.14 14.94
C ARG A 233 13.64 4.12 14.00
N ASP A 234 12.45 3.79 14.53
CA ASP A 234 11.16 3.88 13.82
C ASP A 234 10.76 5.34 13.47
N GLN A 235 11.74 6.18 13.15
CA GLN A 235 11.56 7.62 12.98
C GLN A 235 11.31 8.07 11.55
N SER A 236 11.32 7.18 10.54
CA SER A 236 10.85 7.55 9.22
C SER A 236 9.36 7.27 9.09
N ASP A 237 8.65 8.11 8.35
CA ASP A 237 7.24 7.90 8.05
C ASP A 237 6.99 6.54 7.37
N PHE A 238 7.94 6.08 6.56
CA PHE A 238 7.87 4.77 5.91
C PHE A 238 7.94 3.63 6.93
N LEU A 239 8.90 3.65 7.85
CA LEU A 239 9.04 2.58 8.85
C LEU A 239 7.90 2.56 9.86
N SER A 240 7.26 3.70 10.12
CA SER A 240 6.09 3.77 11.00
C SER A 240 4.87 3.04 10.41
N THR A 241 4.73 3.02 9.10
CA THR A 241 3.65 2.33 8.37
C THR A 241 4.04 0.92 7.91
N HIS A 242 5.34 0.66 7.74
CA HIS A 242 5.94 -0.62 7.34
C HIS A 242 6.86 -1.14 8.44
N PRO A 243 6.30 -1.77 9.50
CA PRO A 243 7.06 -2.23 10.64
C PRO A 243 8.20 -3.15 10.23
N GLN A 244 9.36 -2.89 10.80
CA GLN A 244 10.55 -3.69 10.56
C GLN A 244 10.43 -5.08 11.19
N ASN A 245 11.00 -6.04 10.50
CA ASN A 245 11.42 -7.30 11.07
C ASN A 245 12.95 -7.38 10.88
N GLU A 246 13.70 -7.67 11.92
CA GLU A 246 15.16 -7.83 11.85
C GLU A 246 15.59 -8.86 10.79
N GLU A 247 14.70 -9.82 10.50
CA GLU A 247 14.89 -10.86 9.50
C GLU A 247 14.55 -10.45 8.07
N ARG A 248 14.07 -9.20 7.82
CA ARG A 248 13.50 -8.79 6.53
C ARG A 248 14.58 -8.74 5.42
N GLU A 249 15.76 -8.25 5.74
CA GLU A 249 16.88 -8.23 4.80
C GLU A 249 17.31 -9.64 4.40
N GLU A 250 17.38 -10.55 5.37
CA GLU A 250 17.69 -11.96 5.14
C GLU A 250 16.59 -12.66 4.33
N ALA A 251 15.32 -12.43 4.67
CA ALA A 251 14.19 -12.98 3.95
C ALA A 251 14.14 -12.52 2.48
N LEU A 252 14.40 -11.23 2.21
CA LEU A 252 14.51 -10.72 0.85
C LEU A 252 15.70 -11.32 0.10
N SER A 253 16.84 -11.46 0.75
CA SER A 253 18.03 -12.09 0.18
C SER A 253 17.77 -13.56 -0.21
N ALA A 254 17.02 -14.30 0.60
CA ALA A 254 16.63 -15.67 0.33
C ALA A 254 15.68 -15.83 -0.88
N LEU A 255 14.97 -14.75 -1.26
CA LEU A 255 14.10 -14.77 -2.45
C LEU A 255 14.88 -14.54 -3.76
N ILE A 256 16.06 -13.94 -3.72
CA ILE A 256 16.82 -13.56 -4.92
C ILE A 256 17.01 -14.71 -5.91
N PRO A 257 17.44 -15.93 -5.51
CA PRO A 257 17.65 -17.02 -6.46
C PRO A 257 16.37 -17.37 -7.25
N GLN A 258 15.19 -17.21 -6.64
CA GLN A 258 13.92 -17.44 -7.30
C GLN A 258 13.53 -16.32 -8.27
N MET A 259 14.04 -15.10 -8.06
CA MET A 259 13.73 -13.90 -8.85
C MET A 259 14.67 -13.72 -10.03
N MET A 260 15.91 -14.23 -9.96
CA MET A 260 16.92 -14.09 -11.00
C MET A 260 16.45 -14.55 -12.38
N PRO A 261 15.76 -15.70 -12.55
CA PRO A 261 15.27 -16.11 -13.87
C PRO A 261 14.35 -15.07 -14.54
N TYR A 262 13.54 -14.34 -13.77
CA TYR A 262 12.69 -13.27 -14.30
C TYR A 262 13.49 -12.02 -14.69
N TYR A 263 14.50 -11.69 -13.91
CA TYR A 263 15.38 -10.54 -14.19
C TYR A 263 16.25 -10.78 -15.42
N GLU A 264 16.82 -11.98 -15.54
CA GLU A 264 17.71 -12.38 -16.63
C GLU A 264 16.99 -12.63 -17.95
N ASP A 265 15.68 -12.82 -17.93
CA ASP A 265 14.86 -12.91 -19.12
C ASP A 265 15.02 -11.65 -19.99
N LYS A 266 15.43 -11.83 -21.25
CA LYS A 266 15.63 -10.74 -22.22
C LYS A 266 14.36 -10.44 -23.05
N GLY A 267 13.24 -11.04 -22.67
CA GLY A 267 11.94 -10.76 -23.31
C GLY A 267 11.51 -9.29 -23.16
N PRO A 268 10.48 -8.88 -23.91
CA PRO A 268 9.96 -7.51 -23.86
C PRO A 268 9.52 -7.10 -22.46
N ARG A 269 9.86 -5.88 -22.07
CA ARG A 269 9.42 -5.25 -20.81
C ARG A 269 8.31 -4.25 -21.13
N PRO A 270 7.04 -4.67 -21.14
CA PRO A 270 5.93 -3.79 -21.49
C PRO A 270 5.77 -2.67 -20.46
N GLU A 271 5.26 -1.53 -20.93
CA GLU A 271 4.91 -0.38 -20.11
C GLU A 271 3.41 -0.11 -20.19
N HIS A 272 2.78 0.16 -19.07
CA HIS A 272 1.38 0.57 -19.05
C HIS A 272 1.26 2.06 -19.33
N ARG A 273 0.63 2.42 -20.46
CA ARG A 273 0.65 3.80 -21.00
C ARG A 273 -0.05 4.87 -20.13
N ASN A 274 -0.87 4.47 -19.18
CA ASN A 274 -1.66 5.41 -18.35
C ASN A 274 -1.08 5.67 -16.96
N ALA A 275 -0.02 4.94 -16.56
CA ALA A 275 0.64 5.20 -15.29
C ALA A 275 1.42 6.53 -15.37
N GLY A 276 0.77 7.62 -15.03
CA GLY A 276 1.40 8.94 -14.94
C GLY A 276 0.84 10.04 -15.85
N ARG A 277 -0.12 9.77 -16.74
CA ARG A 277 -0.54 10.74 -17.78
C ARG A 277 -1.73 11.63 -17.46
N ARG A 278 -2.39 11.52 -16.33
CA ARG A 278 -3.43 12.48 -15.98
C ARG A 278 -2.91 13.50 -14.98
N ASN A 279 -2.62 14.71 -15.47
CA ASN A 279 -2.70 15.90 -14.64
C ASN A 279 -4.16 16.00 -14.16
N PRO A 280 -4.44 16.08 -12.86
CA PRO A 280 -5.77 16.47 -12.42
C PRO A 280 -5.98 17.92 -12.78
N HIS A 281 -6.92 18.15 -13.68
CA HIS A 281 -7.52 19.41 -14.18
C HIS A 281 -6.71 20.26 -15.16
N PRO A 282 -7.23 20.46 -16.41
CA PRO A 282 -7.15 21.77 -17.05
C PRO A 282 -8.10 22.70 -16.28
N GLY A 283 -7.63 23.88 -15.93
CA GLY A 283 -8.29 24.94 -15.19
C GLY A 283 -9.67 25.35 -15.66
#